data_8cd4e7f817be64638fef64e013c13af9
#
_entry.id   8cd4e7f817be64638fef64e013c13af9
#
_cell.length_a   1.000
_cell.length_b   1.000
_cell.length_c   1.000
_cell.angle_alpha   90.00
_cell.angle_beta   90.00
_cell.angle_gamma   90.00
#
_symmetry.space_group_name_H-M   'P 1'
#
loop_
_entity.id
_entity.type
_entity.pdbx_description
1 polymer ?
#
loop_
_entity_poly.entity_id
_entity_poly.type
_entity_poly.pdbx_seq_one_letter_code
_entity_poly.pdbx_strand_id
1 'polypeptide(L)'
;CQHVTSPRDGKTVYIGSDWKTVISKQFNKEFILRTGYEITERTIDKYGQFNLVPDIEVETWWTNLGDPDEEIIRLYHAHGECEQFHSEVKTDMYLERLPSGKFATNALILELGMIAYNILRMIGQGTIGGRAPRQKRDVKRRRLRTVISNLIMMAGHVTMHARQLIIGLGKSNVWRHIFADICQKYAVTNA
;
A
#
# COMPACT_ATOMS: atom_id res chain seq x y z
N CYS A 1 -27.30 12.43 -8.72
CA CYS A 1 -26.01 12.50 -7.98
C CYS A 1 -26.26 13.24 -6.67
N GLN A 2 -25.89 12.64 -5.55
CA GLN A 2 -26.21 13.20 -4.22
C GLN A 2 -25.08 14.13 -3.70
N HIS A 3 -23.87 13.97 -4.20
CA HIS A 3 -22.74 14.77 -3.76
C HIS A 3 -21.81 15.14 -4.92
N VAL A 4 -21.34 16.40 -4.96
CA VAL A 4 -20.44 16.91 -6.00
C VAL A 4 -19.24 17.58 -5.34
N THR A 5 -18.05 17.18 -5.74
CA THR A 5 -16.79 17.77 -5.26
C THR A 5 -15.92 18.21 -6.43
N SER A 6 -15.18 19.30 -6.26
CA SER A 6 -14.21 19.78 -7.25
C SER A 6 -12.81 19.81 -6.62
N PRO A 7 -12.09 18.68 -6.60
CA PRO A 7 -10.81 18.55 -5.89
C PRO A 7 -9.67 19.38 -6.51
N ARG A 8 -9.81 19.79 -7.76
CA ARG A 8 -8.89 20.69 -8.48
C ARG A 8 -9.59 21.32 -9.68
N ASP A 9 -9.01 22.39 -10.23
CA ASP A 9 -9.51 23.01 -11.45
C ASP A 9 -9.62 22.00 -12.58
N GLY A 10 -10.75 22.01 -13.26
CA GLY A 10 -11.05 21.10 -14.37
C GLY A 10 -11.30 19.65 -13.99
N LYS A 11 -11.46 19.32 -12.70
CA LYS A 11 -11.91 18.00 -12.24
C LYS A 11 -13.14 18.15 -11.36
N THR A 12 -14.24 17.53 -11.76
CA THR A 12 -15.47 17.42 -10.96
C THR A 12 -15.76 15.94 -10.70
N VAL A 13 -16.13 15.60 -9.48
CA VAL A 13 -16.46 14.25 -9.05
C VAL A 13 -17.89 14.23 -8.53
N TYR A 14 -18.69 13.35 -9.10
CA TYR A 14 -20.10 13.13 -8.74
C TYR A 14 -20.19 11.75 -8.08
N ILE A 15 -20.78 11.68 -6.90
CA ILE A 15 -20.96 10.47 -6.12
C ILE A 15 -22.45 10.20 -5.93
N GLY A 16 -22.82 8.94 -5.95
CA GLY A 16 -24.19 8.54 -5.65
C GLY A 16 -24.37 7.04 -5.60
N SER A 17 -25.58 6.61 -5.33
CA SER A 17 -25.95 5.20 -5.39
C SER A 17 -27.39 5.02 -5.83
N ASP A 18 -27.67 3.82 -6.34
CA ASP A 18 -29.01 3.39 -6.74
C ASP A 18 -29.24 1.93 -6.35
N TRP A 19 -30.49 1.58 -6.07
CA TRP A 19 -30.87 0.22 -5.73
C TRP A 19 -31.40 -0.50 -6.96
N LYS A 20 -30.88 -1.70 -7.23
CA LYS A 20 -31.29 -2.51 -8.37
C LYS A 20 -31.66 -3.92 -7.94
N THR A 21 -32.75 -4.43 -8.50
CA THR A 21 -33.11 -5.84 -8.38
C THR A 21 -32.35 -6.63 -9.45
N VAL A 22 -31.56 -7.60 -9.00
CA VAL A 22 -30.77 -8.48 -9.86
C VAL A 22 -31.29 -9.90 -9.71
N ILE A 23 -31.64 -10.53 -10.83
CA ILE A 23 -32.06 -11.93 -10.84
C ILE A 23 -30.86 -12.81 -11.13
N SER A 24 -30.46 -13.62 -10.16
CA SER A 24 -29.40 -14.60 -10.36
C SER A 24 -29.94 -15.80 -11.16
N LYS A 25 -29.44 -16.02 -12.35
CA LYS A 25 -29.77 -17.19 -13.17
C LYS A 25 -29.33 -18.51 -12.52
N GLN A 26 -28.25 -18.47 -11.72
CA GLN A 26 -27.71 -19.66 -11.06
C GLN A 26 -28.57 -20.15 -9.89
N PHE A 27 -29.13 -19.21 -9.12
CA PHE A 27 -29.90 -19.51 -7.91
C PHE A 27 -31.41 -19.33 -8.11
N ASN A 28 -31.84 -18.82 -9.26
CA ASN A 28 -33.21 -18.44 -9.57
C ASN A 28 -33.87 -17.61 -8.45
N LYS A 29 -33.11 -16.67 -7.89
CA LYS A 29 -33.49 -15.78 -6.80
C LYS A 29 -33.26 -14.32 -7.19
N GLU A 30 -34.15 -13.47 -6.68
CA GLU A 30 -34.00 -12.03 -6.78
C GLU A 30 -33.17 -11.52 -5.58
N PHE A 31 -32.21 -10.64 -5.89
CA PHE A 31 -31.40 -9.93 -4.92
C PHE A 31 -31.59 -8.44 -5.14
N ILE A 32 -31.83 -7.71 -4.08
CA ILE A 32 -31.80 -6.25 -4.10
C ILE A 32 -30.38 -5.82 -3.72
N LEU A 33 -29.69 -5.22 -4.67
CA LEU A 33 -28.32 -4.77 -4.49
C LEU A 33 -28.24 -3.27 -4.71
N ARG A 34 -27.45 -2.60 -3.89
CA ARG A 34 -27.10 -1.20 -4.06
C ARG A 34 -25.89 -1.09 -4.96
N THR A 35 -25.96 -0.23 -5.97
CA THR A 35 -24.83 0.11 -6.83
C THR A 35 -24.37 1.52 -6.47
N GLY A 36 -23.21 1.62 -5.83
CA GLY A 36 -22.51 2.89 -5.68
C GLY A 36 -21.81 3.26 -6.96
N TYR A 37 -21.70 4.54 -7.26
CA TYR A 37 -20.97 5.05 -8.41
C TYR A 37 -20.21 6.33 -8.11
N GLU A 38 -19.06 6.46 -8.76
CA GLU A 38 -18.27 7.68 -8.83
C GLU A 38 -18.08 8.04 -10.30
N ILE A 39 -18.45 9.26 -10.67
CA ILE A 39 -18.27 9.81 -12.01
C ILE A 39 -17.27 10.94 -11.91
N THR A 40 -16.13 10.77 -12.57
CA THR A 40 -15.10 11.81 -12.67
C THR A 40 -15.16 12.47 -14.04
N GLU A 41 -15.42 13.76 -14.07
CA GLU A 41 -15.37 14.61 -15.25
C GLU A 41 -14.08 15.43 -15.25
N ARG A 42 -13.32 15.39 -16.35
CA ARG A 42 -12.10 16.16 -16.53
C ARG A 42 -12.22 17.03 -17.77
N THR A 43 -12.21 18.35 -17.57
CA THR A 43 -12.21 19.36 -18.64
C THR A 43 -10.79 19.85 -18.98
N ILE A 44 -9.80 19.52 -18.14
CA ILE A 44 -8.39 19.87 -18.33
C ILE A 44 -7.56 18.58 -18.26
N ASP A 45 -6.64 18.42 -19.21
CA ASP A 45 -5.74 17.28 -19.29
C ASP A 45 -4.60 17.36 -18.24
N LYS A 46 -3.71 16.34 -18.24
CA LYS A 46 -2.56 16.29 -17.33
C LYS A 46 -1.47 17.32 -17.63
N TYR A 47 -1.54 17.98 -18.77
CA TYR A 47 -0.59 19.02 -19.22
C TYR A 47 -1.16 20.43 -19.02
N GLY A 48 -2.40 20.56 -18.53
CA GLY A 48 -3.06 21.84 -18.29
C GLY A 48 -3.79 22.41 -19.51
N GLN A 49 -4.01 21.59 -20.55
CA GLN A 49 -4.75 22.00 -21.74
C GLN A 49 -6.23 21.68 -21.58
N PHE A 50 -7.10 22.54 -22.08
CA PHE A 50 -8.54 22.28 -22.09
C PHE A 50 -8.88 21.20 -23.10
N ASN A 51 -9.63 20.21 -22.65
CA ASN A 51 -10.19 19.16 -23.49
C ASN A 51 -11.35 19.73 -24.31
N LEU A 52 -11.39 19.44 -25.61
CA LEU A 52 -12.49 19.84 -26.48
C LEU A 52 -13.82 19.16 -26.07
N VAL A 53 -13.72 17.93 -25.61
CA VAL A 53 -14.80 17.15 -25.00
C VAL A 53 -14.33 16.72 -23.61
N PRO A 54 -15.14 16.87 -22.56
CA PRO A 54 -14.77 16.38 -21.22
C PRO A 54 -14.46 14.87 -21.24
N ASP A 55 -13.38 14.51 -20.56
CA ASP A 55 -13.06 13.10 -20.28
C ASP A 55 -13.90 12.64 -19.09
N ILE A 56 -14.75 11.62 -19.31
CA ILE A 56 -15.69 11.11 -18.32
C ILE A 56 -15.29 9.67 -17.98
N GLU A 57 -14.93 9.47 -16.72
CA GLU A 57 -14.63 8.16 -16.15
C GLU A 57 -15.74 7.78 -15.17
N VAL A 58 -16.24 6.56 -15.29
CA VAL A 58 -17.32 6.03 -14.44
C VAL A 58 -16.84 4.78 -13.77
N GLU A 59 -16.81 4.82 -12.44
CA GLU A 59 -16.55 3.64 -11.60
C GLU A 59 -17.84 3.23 -10.89
N THR A 60 -18.09 1.93 -10.78
CA THR A 60 -19.29 1.40 -10.14
C THR A 60 -18.96 0.20 -9.25
N TRP A 61 -19.64 0.10 -8.10
CA TRP A 61 -19.45 -0.97 -7.13
C TRP A 61 -20.78 -1.51 -6.63
N TRP A 62 -20.86 -2.82 -6.50
CA TRP A 62 -21.99 -3.48 -5.89
C TRP A 62 -21.76 -3.59 -4.38
N THR A 63 -22.80 -3.28 -3.59
CA THR A 63 -22.73 -3.37 -2.14
C THR A 63 -24.08 -3.75 -1.54
N ASN A 64 -24.04 -4.35 -0.37
CA ASN A 64 -25.20 -4.57 0.49
C ASN A 64 -25.14 -3.71 1.75
N LEU A 65 -24.14 -2.82 1.86
CA LEU A 65 -23.97 -1.93 3.00
C LEU A 65 -25.00 -0.80 2.97
N GLY A 66 -25.47 -0.42 4.16
CA GLY A 66 -26.40 0.70 4.35
C GLY A 66 -25.72 2.05 4.62
N ASP A 67 -24.38 2.09 4.59
CA ASP A 67 -23.60 3.27 4.91
C ASP A 67 -23.78 4.40 3.88
N PRO A 68 -23.42 5.66 4.22
CA PRO A 68 -23.39 6.77 3.27
C PRO A 68 -22.53 6.48 2.04
N ASP A 69 -22.86 7.10 0.90
CA ASP A 69 -22.18 6.86 -0.38
C ASP A 69 -20.67 7.12 -0.30
N GLU A 70 -20.26 8.20 0.38
CA GLU A 70 -18.86 8.56 0.57
C GLU A 70 -18.09 7.48 1.33
N GLU A 71 -18.71 6.88 2.35
CA GLU A 71 -18.07 5.84 3.15
C GLU A 71 -17.92 4.54 2.35
N ILE A 72 -18.92 4.18 1.56
CA ILE A 72 -18.86 3.01 0.67
C ILE A 72 -17.72 3.19 -0.33
N ILE A 73 -17.63 4.35 -0.99
CA ILE A 73 -16.58 4.63 -1.96
C ILE A 73 -15.21 4.63 -1.28
N ARG A 74 -15.08 5.23 -0.10
CA ARG A 74 -13.86 5.20 0.69
C ARG A 74 -13.41 3.78 1.01
N LEU A 75 -14.33 2.88 1.37
CA LEU A 75 -14.02 1.47 1.63
C LEU A 75 -13.53 0.75 0.36
N TYR A 76 -14.15 1.00 -0.78
CA TYR A 76 -13.70 0.43 -2.05
C TYR A 76 -12.32 0.95 -2.46
N HIS A 77 -12.07 2.25 -2.33
CA HIS A 77 -10.74 2.83 -2.60
C HIS A 77 -9.67 2.26 -1.64
N ALA A 78 -10.03 2.05 -0.37
CA ALA A 78 -9.15 1.42 0.62
C ALA A 78 -8.82 -0.04 0.28
N HIS A 79 -9.69 -0.75 -0.44
CA HIS A 79 -9.43 -2.12 -0.91
C HIS A 79 -8.21 -2.18 -1.85
N GLY A 80 -7.96 -1.15 -2.63
CA GLY A 80 -6.77 -1.04 -3.48
C GLY A 80 -5.45 -1.06 -2.69
N GLU A 81 -5.46 -0.73 -1.39
CA GLU A 81 -4.28 -0.88 -0.53
C GLU A 81 -3.91 -2.35 -0.30
N CYS A 82 -4.90 -3.25 -0.25
CA CYS A 82 -4.65 -4.69 -0.13
C CYS A 82 -3.89 -5.24 -1.34
N GLU A 83 -4.19 -4.75 -2.54
CA GLU A 83 -3.46 -5.15 -3.76
C GLU A 83 -1.99 -4.75 -3.69
N GLN A 84 -1.67 -3.59 -3.09
CA GLN A 84 -0.29 -3.17 -2.87
C GLN A 84 0.42 -4.12 -1.90
N PHE A 85 -0.24 -4.57 -0.83
CA PHE A 85 0.32 -5.55 0.10
C PHE A 85 0.59 -6.88 -0.58
N HIS A 86 -0.35 -7.38 -1.38
CA HIS A 86 -0.16 -8.59 -2.17
C HIS A 86 0.99 -8.44 -3.17
N SER A 87 1.09 -7.30 -3.84
CA SER A 87 2.20 -7.01 -4.75
C SER A 87 3.55 -7.00 -4.04
N GLU A 88 3.64 -6.43 -2.83
CA GLU A 88 4.87 -6.44 -2.04
C GLU A 88 5.28 -7.84 -1.63
N VAL A 89 4.34 -8.67 -1.16
CA VAL A 89 4.61 -10.07 -0.80
C VAL A 89 5.09 -10.86 -2.02
N LYS A 90 4.40 -10.74 -3.13
CA LYS A 90 4.75 -11.45 -4.37
C LYS A 90 6.08 -10.98 -4.96
N THR A 91 6.22 -9.67 -5.16
CA THR A 91 7.29 -9.09 -5.97
C THR A 91 8.50 -8.68 -5.14
N ASP A 92 8.29 -8.00 -4.00
CA ASP A 92 9.40 -7.46 -3.22
C ASP A 92 10.02 -8.52 -2.32
N MET A 93 9.24 -9.55 -1.90
CA MET A 93 9.71 -10.70 -1.11
C MET A 93 9.91 -11.97 -1.93
N TYR A 94 9.64 -11.94 -3.25
CA TYR A 94 9.79 -13.10 -4.14
C TYR A 94 8.96 -14.34 -3.75
N LEU A 95 7.82 -14.17 -3.07
CA LEU A 95 6.95 -15.24 -2.65
C LEU A 95 5.88 -15.62 -3.71
N GLU A 96 5.98 -15.10 -4.91
CA GLU A 96 5.10 -15.50 -6.03
C GLU A 96 5.31 -16.96 -6.44
N ARG A 97 6.57 -17.44 -6.36
CA ARG A 97 6.93 -18.81 -6.70
C ARG A 97 7.43 -19.53 -5.46
N LEU A 98 6.59 -20.42 -4.97
CA LEU A 98 6.94 -21.23 -3.81
C LEU A 98 7.85 -22.40 -4.23
N PRO A 99 8.89 -22.72 -3.42
CA PRO A 99 9.96 -23.63 -3.85
C PRO A 99 9.61 -25.12 -3.80
N SER A 100 8.45 -25.50 -3.27
CA SER A 100 8.10 -26.91 -3.05
C SER A 100 6.83 -27.32 -3.78
N GLY A 101 6.76 -28.58 -4.20
CA GLY A 101 5.51 -29.22 -4.65
C GLY A 101 4.60 -29.65 -3.48
N LYS A 102 5.06 -29.55 -2.22
CA LYS A 102 4.29 -29.97 -1.04
C LYS A 102 3.56 -28.80 -0.42
N PHE A 103 2.25 -28.92 -0.25
CA PHE A 103 1.40 -27.87 0.31
C PHE A 103 1.86 -27.43 1.71
N ALA A 104 2.12 -28.36 2.63
CA ALA A 104 2.52 -28.05 4.00
C ALA A 104 3.83 -27.25 4.08
N THR A 105 4.81 -27.57 3.23
CA THR A 105 6.07 -26.83 3.14
C THR A 105 5.84 -25.40 2.65
N ASN A 106 5.01 -25.25 1.63
CA ASN A 106 4.70 -23.93 1.08
C ASN A 106 3.87 -23.09 2.06
N ALA A 107 2.95 -23.71 2.80
CA ALA A 107 2.20 -23.03 3.86
C ALA A 107 3.14 -22.47 4.93
N LEU A 108 4.09 -23.27 5.42
CA LEU A 108 5.08 -22.81 6.40
C LEU A 108 5.94 -21.66 5.85
N ILE A 109 6.37 -21.74 4.59
CA ILE A 109 7.15 -20.67 3.95
C ILE A 109 6.34 -19.38 3.88
N LEU A 110 5.06 -19.45 3.56
CA LEU A 110 4.18 -18.28 3.54
C LEU A 110 3.99 -17.69 4.93
N GLU A 111 3.78 -18.50 5.95
CA GLU A 111 3.65 -18.03 7.34
C GLU A 111 4.92 -17.30 7.82
N LEU A 112 6.09 -17.88 7.59
CA LEU A 112 7.38 -17.23 7.89
C LEU A 112 7.57 -15.96 7.06
N GLY A 113 7.15 -15.96 5.80
CA GLY A 113 7.14 -14.79 4.93
C GLY A 113 6.26 -13.68 5.47
N MET A 114 5.09 -13.99 6.01
CA MET A 114 4.19 -12.99 6.60
C MET A 114 4.76 -12.39 7.89
N ILE A 115 5.47 -13.18 8.70
CA ILE A 115 6.19 -12.66 9.87
C ILE A 115 7.28 -11.68 9.41
N ALA A 116 8.10 -12.07 8.44
CA ALA A 116 9.14 -11.22 7.88
C ALA A 116 8.55 -9.94 7.25
N TYR A 117 7.42 -10.05 6.55
CA TYR A 117 6.67 -8.94 6.01
C TYR A 117 6.31 -7.92 7.10
N ASN A 118 5.72 -8.38 8.21
CA ASN A 118 5.31 -7.52 9.32
C ASN A 118 6.50 -6.82 9.98
N ILE A 119 7.63 -7.53 10.16
CA ILE A 119 8.87 -6.94 10.68
C ILE A 119 9.39 -5.84 9.74
N LEU A 120 9.46 -6.11 8.45
CA LEU A 120 9.89 -5.12 7.45
C LEU A 120 8.95 -3.91 7.40
N ARG A 121 7.64 -4.13 7.56
CA ARG A 121 6.65 -3.05 7.68
C ARG A 121 6.88 -2.19 8.90
N MET A 122 7.12 -2.79 10.07
CA MET A 122 7.47 -2.08 11.31
C MET A 122 8.73 -1.24 11.14
N ILE A 123 9.78 -1.81 10.56
CA ILE A 123 11.03 -1.10 10.26
C ILE A 123 10.73 0.08 9.32
N GLY A 124 10.01 -0.16 8.22
CA GLY A 124 9.64 0.87 7.26
C GLY A 124 8.86 2.03 7.89
N GLN A 125 7.88 1.71 8.73
CA GLN A 125 7.10 2.71 9.46
C GLN A 125 7.96 3.50 10.45
N GLY A 126 8.91 2.84 11.11
CA GLY A 126 9.88 3.48 12.00
C GLY A 126 10.80 4.50 11.33
N THR A 127 10.91 4.46 9.99
CA THR A 127 11.71 5.43 9.21
C THR A 127 10.93 6.68 8.79
N ILE A 128 9.63 6.73 9.02
CA ILE A 128 8.78 7.87 8.65
C ILE A 128 8.86 8.92 9.76
N GLY A 129 9.03 10.18 9.40
CA GLY A 129 9.14 11.30 10.36
C GLY A 129 10.52 11.51 10.98
N GLY A 130 11.51 10.64 10.66
CA GLY A 130 12.90 10.79 11.12
C GLY A 130 13.79 11.58 10.16
N ARG A 131 15.13 11.45 10.32
CA ARG A 131 16.17 12.05 9.47
C ARG A 131 16.25 11.43 8.07
N ALA A 132 15.15 10.86 7.55
CA ALA A 132 15.11 10.23 6.26
C ALA A 132 15.51 11.22 5.14
N PRO A 133 16.20 10.76 4.08
CA PRO A 133 16.52 11.60 2.94
C PRO A 133 15.28 12.31 2.44
N ARG A 134 15.41 13.61 2.16
CA ARG A 134 14.30 14.47 1.71
C ARG A 134 13.53 13.78 0.58
N GLN A 135 12.28 13.48 0.85
CA GLN A 135 11.36 12.96 -0.15
C GLN A 135 10.62 14.13 -0.80
N LYS A 136 10.42 14.03 -2.11
CA LYS A 136 9.68 15.05 -2.88
C LYS A 136 8.19 15.13 -2.49
N ARG A 137 7.67 14.12 -1.76
CA ARG A 137 6.28 14.03 -1.33
C ARG A 137 6.20 13.53 0.10
N ASP A 138 5.17 13.90 0.81
CA ASP A 138 4.85 13.36 2.12
C ASP A 138 4.51 11.87 1.99
N VAL A 139 5.29 11.02 2.67
CA VAL A 139 5.18 9.57 2.56
C VAL A 139 4.53 9.02 3.81
N LYS A 140 3.29 8.58 3.67
CA LYS A 140 2.56 7.89 4.74
C LYS A 140 3.03 6.45 4.95
N ARG A 141 3.67 5.84 3.93
CA ARG A 141 4.07 4.43 3.93
C ARG A 141 5.30 4.21 3.04
N ARG A 142 6.28 3.44 3.52
CA ARG A 142 7.41 2.99 2.68
C ARG A 142 7.11 1.63 2.07
N ARG A 143 7.41 1.49 0.78
CA ARG A 143 7.35 0.21 0.10
C ARG A 143 8.46 -0.72 0.62
N LEU A 144 8.16 -2.02 0.75
CA LEU A 144 9.11 -3.01 1.28
C LEU A 144 10.43 -3.03 0.50
N ARG A 145 10.38 -2.97 -0.83
CA ARG A 145 11.59 -2.89 -1.67
C ARG A 145 12.55 -1.79 -1.21
N THR A 146 12.02 -0.62 -0.85
CA THR A 146 12.85 0.50 -0.36
C THR A 146 13.49 0.17 0.99
N VAL A 147 12.76 -0.48 1.88
CA VAL A 147 13.27 -0.91 3.20
C VAL A 147 14.36 -1.96 3.02
N ILE A 148 14.10 -2.98 2.21
CA ILE A 148 15.05 -4.07 1.93
C ILE A 148 16.33 -3.49 1.31
N SER A 149 16.21 -2.73 0.23
CA SER A 149 17.39 -2.23 -0.52
C SER A 149 18.25 -1.26 0.28
N ASN A 150 17.63 -0.42 1.13
CA ASN A 150 18.34 0.66 1.79
C ASN A 150 18.76 0.36 3.23
N LEU A 151 18.07 -0.58 3.91
CA LEU A 151 18.34 -0.89 5.31
C LEU A 151 18.83 -2.33 5.51
N ILE A 152 18.28 -3.30 4.78
CA ILE A 152 18.68 -4.71 4.94
C ILE A 152 19.90 -5.03 4.06
N MET A 153 19.87 -4.59 2.79
CA MET A 153 20.97 -4.83 1.83
C MET A 153 22.05 -3.74 1.89
N MET A 154 22.14 -3.02 3.01
CA MET A 154 23.17 -1.99 3.20
C MET A 154 24.55 -2.64 3.26
N ALA A 155 25.47 -2.14 2.43
CA ALA A 155 26.84 -2.60 2.46
C ALA A 155 27.54 -2.22 3.77
N GLY A 156 28.16 -3.19 4.41
CA GLY A 156 28.91 -3.02 5.65
C GLY A 156 30.00 -4.07 5.79
N HIS A 157 30.94 -3.82 6.68
CA HIS A 157 31.92 -4.82 7.08
C HIS A 157 31.76 -5.15 8.56
N VAL A 158 31.95 -6.41 8.88
CA VAL A 158 31.86 -6.91 10.25
C VAL A 158 33.28 -7.18 10.74
N THR A 159 33.64 -6.57 11.87
CA THR A 159 34.91 -6.82 12.54
C THR A 159 34.66 -7.29 13.98
N MET A 160 35.53 -8.18 14.45
CA MET A 160 35.51 -8.61 15.83
C MET A 160 36.76 -8.07 16.51
N HIS A 161 36.59 -7.21 17.51
CA HIS A 161 37.67 -6.62 18.28
C HIS A 161 37.32 -6.65 19.78
N ALA A 162 38.25 -7.13 20.59
CA ALA A 162 38.08 -7.21 22.05
C ALA A 162 36.75 -7.89 22.48
N ARG A 163 36.34 -8.98 21.84
CA ARG A 163 35.06 -9.70 22.04
C ARG A 163 33.83 -8.88 21.67
N GLN A 164 33.97 -7.78 21.01
CA GLN A 164 32.85 -6.96 20.52
C GLN A 164 32.70 -7.14 19.01
N LEU A 165 31.45 -7.31 18.59
CA LEU A 165 31.07 -7.32 17.17
C LEU A 165 30.83 -5.88 16.74
N ILE A 166 31.63 -5.39 15.80
CA ILE A 166 31.53 -4.03 15.27
C ILE A 166 31.06 -4.10 13.83
N ILE A 167 29.95 -3.43 13.54
CA ILE A 167 29.43 -3.28 12.16
C ILE A 167 29.82 -1.90 11.65
N GLY A 168 30.74 -1.87 10.69
CA GLY A 168 31.17 -0.63 10.03
C GLY A 168 30.32 -0.37 8.79
N LEU A 169 29.55 0.71 8.80
CA LEU A 169 28.76 1.15 7.66
C LEU A 169 29.49 2.25 6.89
N GLY A 170 29.37 2.25 5.56
CA GLY A 170 30.01 3.25 4.70
C GLY A 170 29.60 4.69 5.08
N LYS A 171 30.59 5.59 5.21
CA LYS A 171 30.37 6.99 5.61
C LYS A 171 29.47 7.76 4.63
N SER A 172 29.48 7.41 3.36
CA SER A 172 28.70 8.02 2.29
C SER A 172 27.25 7.50 2.22
N ASN A 173 26.91 6.45 2.98
CA ASN A 173 25.57 5.92 2.93
C ASN A 173 24.59 6.83 3.70
N VAL A 174 23.65 7.41 2.97
CA VAL A 174 22.66 8.36 3.50
C VAL A 174 21.74 7.70 4.53
N TRP A 175 21.52 6.37 4.46
CA TRP A 175 20.64 5.63 5.33
C TRP A 175 21.30 5.13 6.64
N ARG A 176 22.62 5.32 6.79
CA ARG A 176 23.32 4.82 7.98
C ARG A 176 22.78 5.36 9.30
N HIS A 177 22.38 6.64 9.32
CA HIS A 177 21.82 7.28 10.53
C HIS A 177 20.46 6.69 10.88
N ILE A 178 19.63 6.48 9.86
CA ILE A 178 18.31 5.85 10.01
C ILE A 178 18.46 4.41 10.52
N PHE A 179 19.43 3.67 10.00
CA PHE A 179 19.75 2.32 10.47
C PHE A 179 20.13 2.34 11.96
N ALA A 180 21.00 3.25 12.38
CA ALA A 180 21.40 3.40 13.78
C ALA A 180 20.21 3.77 14.67
N ASP A 181 19.36 4.71 14.24
CA ASP A 181 18.17 5.13 14.99
C ASP A 181 17.18 3.95 15.15
N ILE A 182 17.00 3.13 14.13
CA ILE A 182 16.17 1.92 14.17
C ILE A 182 16.77 0.88 15.12
N CYS A 183 18.07 0.61 15.02
CA CYS A 183 18.75 -0.30 15.92
C CYS A 183 18.59 0.15 17.39
N GLN A 184 18.73 1.44 17.66
CA GLN A 184 18.54 1.98 19.00
C GLN A 184 17.08 1.87 19.46
N LYS A 185 16.12 2.14 18.59
CA LYS A 185 14.68 2.07 18.88
C LYS A 185 14.23 0.65 19.22
N TYR A 186 14.78 -0.35 18.55
CA TYR A 186 14.42 -1.76 18.72
C TYR A 186 15.45 -2.58 19.51
N ALA A 187 16.54 -1.94 19.99
CA ALA A 187 17.44 -2.59 20.89
C ALA A 187 16.68 -2.96 22.17
N VAL A 188 16.68 -4.25 22.49
CA VAL A 188 16.17 -4.70 23.78
C VAL A 188 17.13 -4.13 24.82
N THR A 189 16.66 -3.20 25.61
CA THR A 189 17.37 -2.74 26.79
C THR A 189 17.35 -3.91 27.76
N ASN A 190 18.44 -4.68 27.78
CA ASN A 190 18.67 -5.62 28.86
C ASN A 190 18.88 -4.78 30.13
N ALA A 191 17.80 -4.60 30.88
CA ALA A 191 17.85 -4.06 32.21
C ALA A 191 18.31 -5.14 33.20
#